data_572b2ac5fc479d76fdde9ca64dca0732
#
_entry.id   572b2ac5fc479d76fdde9ca64dca0732
#
_cell.length_a   1.000
_cell.length_b   1.000
_cell.length_c   1.000
_cell.angle_alpha   90.00
_cell.angle_beta   90.00
_cell.angle_gamma   90.00
#
_symmetry.space_group_name_H-M   'P 1'
#
loop_
_entity.id
_entity.type
_entity.pdbx_description
1 polymer ?
#
loop_
_entity_poly.entity_id
_entity_poly.type
_entity_poly.pdbx_seq_one_letter_code
_entity_poly.pdbx_strand_id
1 'polypeptide(L)' 'MMKSYDRLLKYSIKPSMQRIAIMEYLMEHRTHPSADEIYTALSPSMPTLSKTTVYNTLKLFSEQ' A
#
# COMPACT_ATOMS: atom_id res chain seq x y z
N MET A 1 -15.38 -12.15 -1.42
CA MET A 1 -14.79 -10.85 -1.79
C MET A 1 -13.30 -10.86 -1.42
N MET A 2 -12.45 -10.47 -2.36
CA MET A 2 -11.00 -10.44 -2.12
C MET A 2 -10.61 -9.18 -1.36
N LYS A 3 -9.98 -9.36 -0.21
CA LYS A 3 -9.48 -8.24 0.61
C LYS A 3 -8.02 -7.97 0.26
N SER A 4 -7.49 -6.85 0.72
CA SER A 4 -6.10 -6.47 0.46
C SER A 4 -5.12 -7.55 0.89
N TYR A 5 -5.35 -8.19 2.03
CA TYR A 5 -4.50 -9.29 2.51
C TYR A 5 -4.46 -10.42 1.48
N ASP A 6 -5.62 -10.85 1.01
CA ASP A 6 -5.71 -11.95 0.05
C ASP A 6 -5.04 -11.57 -1.28
N ARG A 7 -5.18 -10.31 -1.69
CA ARG A 7 -4.58 -9.84 -2.92
C ARG A 7 -3.06 -9.86 -2.84
N LEU A 8 -2.49 -9.48 -1.70
CA LEU A 8 -1.06 -9.54 -1.50
C LEU A 8 -0.54 -10.98 -1.58
N LEU A 9 -1.24 -11.91 -0.97
CA LEU A 9 -0.86 -13.32 -1.04
C LEU A 9 -0.93 -13.85 -2.46
N LYS A 10 -1.95 -13.42 -3.23
CA LYS A 10 -2.10 -13.86 -4.61
C LYS A 10 -0.89 -13.49 -5.45
N TYR A 11 -0.28 -12.35 -5.20
CA TYR A 11 0.88 -11.89 -5.94
C TYR A 11 2.20 -12.23 -5.26
N SER A 12 2.17 -13.13 -4.29
CA SER A 12 3.36 -13.58 -3.56
C SER A 12 4.07 -12.44 -2.82
N ILE A 13 3.31 -11.45 -2.39
CA ILE A 13 3.83 -10.34 -1.60
C ILE A 13 3.56 -10.63 -0.13
N LYS A 14 4.61 -10.61 0.68
CA LYS A 14 4.45 -10.87 2.12
C LYS A 14 3.61 -9.75 2.75
N PRO A 15 2.48 -10.08 3.38
CA PRO A 15 1.64 -9.07 4.00
C PRO A 15 2.32 -8.42 5.21
N SER A 16 2.07 -7.13 5.38
CA SER A 16 2.40 -6.39 6.59
C SER A 16 1.30 -5.36 6.76
N MET A 17 1.17 -4.80 7.98
CA MET A 17 0.14 -3.79 8.21
C MET A 17 0.29 -2.61 7.25
N GLN A 18 1.52 -2.19 6.99
CA GLN A 18 1.78 -1.08 6.09
C GLN A 18 1.43 -1.43 4.65
N ARG A 19 1.81 -2.62 4.19
CA ARG A 19 1.49 -3.05 2.82
C ARG A 19 -0.01 -3.23 2.64
N ILE A 20 -0.69 -3.77 3.63
CA ILE A 20 -2.14 -3.94 3.58
C ILE A 20 -2.82 -2.58 3.47
N ALA A 21 -2.41 -1.62 4.31
CA ALA A 21 -3.01 -0.28 4.29
C ALA A 21 -2.79 0.41 2.95
N ILE A 22 -1.60 0.29 2.37
CA ILE A 22 -1.29 0.89 1.08
C ILE A 22 -2.14 0.24 -0.02
N MET A 23 -2.25 -1.08 0.00
CA MET A 23 -3.08 -1.78 -0.98
C MET A 23 -4.54 -1.37 -0.88
N GLU A 24 -5.07 -1.26 0.35
CA GLU A 24 -6.45 -0.83 0.54
C GLU A 24 -6.68 0.57 -0.01
N TYR A 25 -5.73 1.48 0.22
CA TYR A 25 -5.81 2.82 -0.32
C TYR A 25 -5.88 2.80 -1.85
N LEU A 26 -5.00 2.01 -2.47
CA LEU A 26 -4.99 1.89 -3.93
C LEU A 26 -6.28 1.31 -4.47
N MET A 27 -6.88 0.36 -3.76
CA MET A 27 -8.12 -0.25 -4.20
C MET A 27 -9.29 0.72 -4.12
N GLU A 28 -9.25 1.65 -3.17
CA GLU A 28 -10.29 2.67 -3.02
C GLU A 28 -10.09 3.86 -3.95
N HIS A 29 -8.82 4.17 -4.27
CA HIS A 29 -8.47 5.35 -5.08
C HIS A 29 -7.78 4.89 -6.34
N ARG A 30 -8.57 4.65 -7.39
CA ARG A 30 -8.07 4.07 -8.64
C ARG A 30 -7.50 5.10 -9.60
N THR A 31 -7.16 6.28 -9.11
CA THR A 31 -6.62 7.37 -9.92
C THR A 31 -5.10 7.41 -9.95
N HIS A 32 -4.45 6.34 -9.52
CA HIS A 32 -2.98 6.24 -9.47
C HIS A 32 -2.37 7.31 -8.56
N PRO A 33 -2.69 7.27 -7.25
CA PRO A 33 -2.15 8.28 -6.34
C PRO A 33 -0.62 8.15 -6.22
N SER A 34 0.04 9.27 -5.98
CA SER A 34 1.48 9.29 -5.79
C SER A 34 1.86 8.77 -4.41
N ALA A 35 3.15 8.46 -4.23
CA ALA A 35 3.65 8.04 -2.92
C ALA A 35 3.42 9.13 -1.87
N ASP A 36 3.60 10.40 -2.25
CA ASP A 36 3.37 11.52 -1.33
C ASP A 36 1.91 11.58 -0.90
N GLU A 37 1.00 11.37 -1.82
CA GLU A 37 -0.43 11.40 -1.54
C GLU A 37 -0.81 10.28 -0.56
N ILE A 38 -0.31 9.08 -0.81
CA ILE A 38 -0.58 7.92 0.05
C ILE A 38 0.02 8.15 1.43
N TYR A 39 1.25 8.63 1.50
CA TYR A 39 1.91 8.91 2.77
C TYR A 39 1.11 9.93 3.58
N THR A 40 0.71 11.01 2.94
CA THR A 40 -0.06 12.07 3.62
C THR A 40 -1.38 11.54 4.15
N ALA A 41 -2.04 10.66 3.38
CA ALA A 41 -3.33 10.10 3.80
C ALA A 41 -3.20 9.10 4.94
N LEU A 42 -2.14 8.30 4.95
CA LEU A 42 -2.01 7.20 5.91
C LEU A 42 -1.20 7.56 7.15
N SER A 43 -0.31 8.54 7.07
CA SER A 43 0.60 8.84 8.18
C SER A 43 -0.10 9.20 9.49
N PRO A 44 -1.25 9.89 9.49
CA PRO A 44 -1.92 10.19 10.77
C PRO A 44 -2.32 8.97 11.57
N SER A 45 -2.69 7.87 10.88
CA SER A 45 -3.08 6.63 11.54
C SER A 45 -1.93 5.64 11.66
N MET A 46 -0.81 5.90 11.00
CA MET A 46 0.35 5.02 10.99
C MET A 46 1.64 5.83 11.25
N PRO A 47 1.90 6.21 12.51
CA PRO A 47 3.02 7.10 12.82
C PRO A 47 4.39 6.55 12.41
N THR A 48 4.54 5.23 12.32
CA THR A 48 5.81 4.60 11.94
C THR A 48 5.98 4.50 10.43
N LEU A 49 4.97 4.87 9.65
CA LEU A 49 5.06 4.83 8.20
C LEU A 49 6.03 5.90 7.71
N SER A 50 6.93 5.54 6.80
CA SER A 50 7.83 6.49 6.18
C SER A 50 7.51 6.62 4.70
N LYS A 51 7.92 7.74 4.11
CA LYS A 51 7.72 7.96 2.69
C LYS A 51 8.49 6.93 1.87
N THR A 52 9.67 6.55 2.34
CA THR A 52 10.49 5.52 1.70
C THR A 52 9.76 4.18 1.67
N THR A 53 9.09 3.81 2.76
CA THR A 53 8.33 2.57 2.81
C THR A 53 7.20 2.59 1.80
N VAL A 54 6.48 3.70 1.68
CA VAL A 54 5.41 3.82 0.70
C VAL A 54 5.96 3.68 -0.71
N TYR A 55 7.02 4.39 -1.01
CA TYR A 55 7.64 4.34 -2.33
C TYR A 55 8.09 2.92 -2.71
N ASN A 56 8.79 2.25 -1.79
CA ASN A 56 9.26 0.89 -2.04
C ASN A 56 8.12 -0.09 -2.19
N THR A 57 7.04 0.08 -1.42
CA THR A 57 5.87 -0.79 -1.53
C THR A 57 5.19 -0.63 -2.89
N LEU A 58 5.05 0.61 -3.36
CA LEU A 58 4.45 0.85 -4.67
C LEU A 58 5.31 0.23 -5.78
N LYS A 59 6.62 0.35 -5.65
CA LYS A 59 7.53 -0.26 -6.62
C LYS A 59 7.37 -1.78 -6.63
N LEU A 60 7.27 -2.38 -5.45
CA LEU A 60 7.05 -3.82 -5.32
C LEU A 60 5.76 -4.24 -6.00
N PHE A 61 4.68 -3.49 -5.79
CA PHE A 61 3.40 -3.80 -6.40
C PHE A 61 3.46 -3.70 -7.93
N SER A 62 4.20 -2.73 -8.46
CA SER A 62 4.28 -2.55 -9.90
C SER A 62 5.08 -3.64 -10.60
N GLU A 63 5.89 -4.38 -9.85
CA GLU A 63 6.69 -5.47 -10.40
C GLU A 63 5.93 -6.80 -10.45
N GLN A 64 4.72 -6.85 -9.91
CA GLN A 64 3.92 -8.08 -9.84
C GLN A 64 2.78 -8.12 -10.87
#